data_7c71dcecdced966a7ed27f76ed90381e
#
_entry.id   7c71dcecdced966a7ed27f76ed90381e
#
_cell.length_a   1.000
_cell.length_b   1.000
_cell.length_c   1.000
_cell.angle_alpha   90.00
_cell.angle_beta   90.00
_cell.angle_gamma   90.00
#
_symmetry.space_group_name_H-M   'P 1'
#
loop_
_entity.id
_entity.type
_entity.pdbx_description
1 polymer ?
#
loop_
_entity_poly.entity_id
_entity_poly.type
_entity_poly.pdbx_seq_one_letter_code
_entity_poly.pdbx_strand_id
1 'polypeptide(L)'
;MLLGGKNLISRIDHVSIAVRDQAKAEHFFRDILGAVPGAGMDDPRTRFFWQLFSLGDLSRLEIISPTGEGSFLDGFLKDREGGVHHITLQTPDLRKAMSHLEEQGIPFFGYNEYPGGIWKEIFIHPRHAFGVLIQIAEFTAADWLSENVKLPAETRWHVEKTETGATFTFSHPGGGTVALDLNRTELQQLMDSLHDVIASDAPDA
;
A
#
# COMPACT_ATOMS: atom_id res chain seq x y z
N MET A 1 7.92 7.07 20.81
CA MET A 1 7.37 6.01 21.68
C MET A 1 6.38 5.20 20.85
N LEU A 2 6.88 4.21 20.13
CA LEU A 2 6.02 3.26 19.41
C LEU A 2 5.36 2.40 20.46
N LEU A 3 4.04 2.51 20.58
CA LEU A 3 3.21 1.75 21.50
C LEU A 3 3.49 0.26 21.33
N GLY A 4 4.14 -0.35 22.30
CA GLY A 4 4.40 -1.79 22.39
C GLY A 4 3.11 -2.55 22.67
N GLY A 5 2.19 -2.57 21.74
CA GLY A 5 0.92 -3.28 21.83
C GLY A 5 0.38 -3.57 20.45
N LYS A 6 0.52 -4.82 20.04
CA LYS A 6 -0.33 -5.52 19.07
C LYS A 6 -0.87 -4.66 17.91
N ASN A 7 0.00 -4.00 17.15
CA ASN A 7 -0.45 -3.41 15.89
C ASN A 7 -0.87 -4.55 14.95
N LEU A 8 -2.17 -4.80 14.93
CA LEU A 8 -2.77 -5.80 14.08
C LEU A 8 -2.70 -5.37 12.61
N ILE A 9 -2.81 -4.06 12.39
CA ILE A 9 -2.76 -3.41 11.09
C ILE A 9 -1.51 -2.53 11.01
N SER A 10 -0.74 -2.70 9.93
CA SER A 10 0.49 -1.94 9.68
C SER A 10 0.22 -0.58 9.03
N ARG A 11 -0.71 -0.57 8.08
CA ARG A 11 -1.04 0.64 7.29
C ARG A 11 -2.33 0.44 6.48
N ILE A 12 -2.83 1.54 5.91
CA ILE A 12 -3.70 1.47 4.72
C ILE A 12 -2.79 1.16 3.54
N ASP A 13 -3.09 0.08 2.80
CA ASP A 13 -2.32 -0.27 1.62
C ASP A 13 -2.83 0.48 0.39
N HIS A 14 -4.09 0.34 0.09
CA HIS A 14 -4.71 1.04 -1.03
C HIS A 14 -6.19 1.32 -0.79
N VAL A 15 -6.70 2.25 -1.59
CA VAL A 15 -8.13 2.47 -1.79
C VAL A 15 -8.47 1.93 -3.17
N SER A 16 -9.45 1.02 -3.24
CA SER A 16 -9.92 0.45 -4.50
C SER A 16 -11.10 1.23 -5.03
N ILE A 17 -11.02 1.60 -6.30
CA ILE A 17 -12.04 2.34 -7.04
C ILE A 17 -12.58 1.43 -8.15
N ALA A 18 -13.85 1.02 -8.02
CA ALA A 18 -14.52 0.32 -9.09
C ALA A 18 -14.96 1.32 -10.17
N VAL A 19 -14.73 0.97 -11.44
CA VAL A 19 -15.07 1.81 -12.60
C VAL A 19 -15.68 0.98 -13.72
N ARG A 20 -16.55 1.59 -14.53
CA ARG A 20 -17.07 0.95 -15.75
C ARG A 20 -16.06 1.00 -16.89
N ASP A 21 -15.42 2.15 -17.08
CA ASP A 21 -14.50 2.44 -18.16
C ASP A 21 -13.06 2.44 -17.61
N GLN A 22 -12.41 1.29 -17.75
CA GLN A 22 -11.02 1.08 -17.32
C GLN A 22 -10.07 2.06 -18.02
N ALA A 23 -10.17 2.19 -19.35
CA ALA A 23 -9.24 3.01 -20.13
C ALA A 23 -9.31 4.49 -19.75
N LYS A 24 -10.53 4.99 -19.49
CA LYS A 24 -10.75 6.36 -19.00
C LYS A 24 -10.16 6.55 -17.60
N ALA A 25 -10.31 5.58 -16.72
CA ALA A 25 -9.76 5.65 -15.37
C ALA A 25 -8.22 5.57 -15.38
N GLU A 26 -7.63 4.67 -16.16
CA GLU A 26 -6.18 4.60 -16.35
C GLU A 26 -5.61 5.91 -16.89
N HIS A 27 -6.20 6.47 -17.92
CA HIS A 27 -5.80 7.78 -18.46
C HIS A 27 -5.87 8.86 -17.38
N PHE A 28 -6.93 8.89 -16.59
CA PHE A 28 -7.09 9.88 -15.53
C PHE A 28 -6.00 9.75 -14.44
N PHE A 29 -5.79 8.55 -13.90
CA PHE A 29 -4.85 8.37 -12.80
C PHE A 29 -3.39 8.40 -13.26
N ARG A 30 -3.05 7.78 -14.40
CA ARG A 30 -1.69 7.73 -14.91
C ARG A 30 -1.29 9.01 -15.62
N ASP A 31 -2.07 9.44 -16.62
CA ASP A 31 -1.62 10.47 -17.56
C ASP A 31 -1.95 11.89 -17.06
N ILE A 32 -3.04 12.04 -16.29
CA ILE A 32 -3.44 13.34 -15.74
C ILE A 32 -2.88 13.57 -14.34
N LEU A 33 -2.98 12.56 -13.44
CA LEU A 33 -2.54 12.70 -12.05
C LEU A 33 -1.11 12.19 -11.79
N GLY A 34 -0.46 11.55 -12.78
CA GLY A 34 0.93 11.09 -12.66
C GLY A 34 1.13 9.87 -11.76
N ALA A 35 0.07 9.10 -11.49
CA ALA A 35 0.18 7.86 -10.74
C ALA A 35 0.99 6.80 -11.52
N VAL A 36 1.89 6.11 -10.84
CA VAL A 36 2.80 5.13 -11.46
C VAL A 36 2.14 3.75 -11.43
N PRO A 37 1.88 3.12 -12.60
CA PRO A 37 1.28 1.80 -12.64
C PRO A 37 2.22 0.75 -12.05
N GLY A 38 1.67 -0.09 -11.17
CA GLY A 38 2.33 -1.25 -10.59
C GLY A 38 1.78 -2.56 -11.16
N ALA A 39 1.58 -3.56 -10.30
CA ALA A 39 0.99 -4.83 -10.69
C ALA A 39 -0.47 -4.68 -11.13
N GLY A 40 -0.88 -5.46 -12.10
CA GLY A 40 -2.25 -5.52 -12.59
C GLY A 40 -2.50 -6.80 -13.38
N MET A 41 -3.74 -7.26 -13.39
CA MET A 41 -4.09 -8.53 -14.04
C MET A 41 -5.59 -8.66 -14.26
N ASP A 42 -5.96 -9.42 -15.29
CA ASP A 42 -7.31 -9.95 -15.43
C ASP A 42 -7.51 -11.19 -14.56
N ASP A 43 -8.59 -11.23 -13.78
CA ASP A 43 -9.05 -12.45 -13.12
C ASP A 43 -10.27 -13.03 -13.87
N PRO A 44 -10.05 -14.08 -14.68
CA PRO A 44 -11.14 -14.67 -15.46
C PRO A 44 -12.17 -15.42 -14.61
N ARG A 45 -11.83 -15.83 -13.38
CA ARG A 45 -12.72 -16.55 -12.46
C ARG A 45 -13.81 -15.64 -11.93
N THR A 46 -13.44 -14.43 -11.52
CA THR A 46 -14.35 -13.43 -10.95
C THR A 46 -14.72 -12.34 -11.95
N ARG A 47 -14.18 -12.43 -13.18
CA ARG A 47 -14.47 -11.57 -14.33
C ARG A 47 -14.24 -10.10 -14.04
N PHE A 48 -13.07 -9.78 -13.52
CA PHE A 48 -12.66 -8.40 -13.31
C PHE A 48 -11.17 -8.21 -13.65
N PHE A 49 -10.85 -7.00 -14.03
CA PHE A 49 -9.48 -6.49 -14.12
C PHE A 49 -9.16 -5.70 -12.86
N TRP A 50 -7.93 -5.76 -12.41
CA TRP A 50 -7.41 -4.89 -11.37
C TRP A 50 -6.04 -4.34 -11.75
N GLN A 51 -5.75 -3.10 -11.33
CA GLN A 51 -4.47 -2.43 -11.54
C GLN A 51 -4.14 -1.57 -10.33
N LEU A 52 -2.99 -1.81 -9.71
CA LEU A 52 -2.44 -0.95 -8.68
C LEU A 52 -1.66 0.22 -9.28
N PHE A 53 -1.71 1.35 -8.60
CA PHE A 53 -0.93 2.56 -8.89
C PHE A 53 -0.26 3.04 -7.63
N SER A 54 1.02 3.42 -7.73
CA SER A 54 1.76 4.11 -6.66
C SER A 54 1.62 5.61 -6.82
N LEU A 55 1.38 6.30 -5.71
CA LEU A 55 1.38 7.76 -5.62
C LEU A 55 2.73 8.27 -5.09
N GLY A 56 2.93 9.58 -5.05
CA GLY A 56 4.21 10.19 -4.72
C GLY A 56 4.76 9.87 -3.32
N ASP A 57 3.89 9.55 -2.36
CA ASP A 57 4.23 9.14 -1.00
C ASP A 57 4.17 7.62 -0.78
N LEU A 58 4.04 6.86 -1.88
CA LEU A 58 3.89 5.41 -1.91
C LEU A 58 2.57 4.87 -1.32
N SER A 59 1.62 5.72 -1.02
CA SER A 59 0.24 5.27 -0.92
C SER A 59 -0.21 4.73 -2.28
N ARG A 60 -1.16 3.83 -2.26
CA ARG A 60 -1.59 3.16 -3.48
C ARG A 60 -3.08 3.39 -3.75
N LEU A 61 -3.40 3.45 -5.03
CA LEU A 61 -4.75 3.29 -5.53
C LEU A 61 -4.85 1.97 -6.28
N GLU A 62 -6.04 1.39 -6.30
CA GLU A 62 -6.38 0.30 -7.18
C GLU A 62 -7.56 0.70 -8.05
N ILE A 63 -7.50 0.38 -9.33
CA ILE A 63 -8.67 0.40 -10.21
C ILE A 63 -9.13 -1.04 -10.38
N ILE A 64 -10.43 -1.26 -10.23
CA ILE A 64 -11.09 -2.52 -10.58
C ILE A 64 -12.22 -2.26 -11.57
N SER A 65 -12.30 -3.08 -12.59
CA SER A 65 -13.34 -2.97 -13.61
C SER A 65 -13.86 -4.34 -14.06
N PRO A 66 -15.16 -4.48 -14.41
CA PRO A 66 -15.66 -5.74 -14.92
C PRO A 66 -15.07 -6.03 -16.31
N THR A 67 -14.71 -7.30 -16.56
CA THR A 67 -14.26 -7.77 -17.89
C THR A 67 -15.35 -8.52 -18.65
N GLY A 68 -16.56 -8.59 -18.11
CA GLY A 68 -17.72 -9.24 -18.75
C GLY A 68 -18.91 -9.34 -17.80
N GLU A 69 -20.04 -9.78 -18.34
CA GLU A 69 -21.27 -10.00 -17.58
C GLU A 69 -21.07 -11.07 -16.48
N GLY A 70 -21.71 -10.85 -15.32
CA GLY A 70 -21.59 -11.74 -14.16
C GLY A 70 -20.36 -11.45 -13.30
N SER A 71 -19.71 -10.30 -13.46
CA SER A 71 -18.72 -9.79 -12.53
C SER A 71 -19.38 -9.47 -11.18
N PHE A 72 -18.66 -9.69 -10.09
CA PHE A 72 -19.13 -9.27 -8.76
C PHE A 72 -19.31 -7.73 -8.66
N LEU A 73 -18.75 -6.97 -9.60
CA LEU A 73 -18.89 -5.53 -9.68
C LEU A 73 -20.20 -5.07 -10.30
N ASP A 74 -20.95 -5.94 -10.99
CA ASP A 74 -22.17 -5.57 -11.70
C ASP A 74 -23.21 -4.91 -10.77
N GLY A 75 -23.38 -5.48 -9.57
CA GLY A 75 -24.29 -4.93 -8.56
C GLY A 75 -23.82 -3.57 -8.02
N PHE A 76 -22.52 -3.42 -7.80
CA PHE A 76 -21.95 -2.16 -7.30
C PHE A 76 -22.03 -1.05 -8.34
N LEU A 77 -21.79 -1.37 -9.60
CA LEU A 77 -21.79 -0.40 -10.71
C LEU A 77 -23.16 -0.18 -11.36
N LYS A 78 -24.21 -0.87 -10.93
CA LYS A 78 -25.54 -0.84 -11.58
C LYS A 78 -26.02 0.56 -11.96
N ASP A 79 -25.92 1.52 -11.05
CA ASP A 79 -26.47 2.87 -11.21
C ASP A 79 -25.40 3.96 -11.06
N ARG A 80 -24.11 3.62 -11.32
CA ARG A 80 -22.98 4.56 -11.19
C ARG A 80 -21.88 4.26 -12.19
N GLU A 81 -21.12 5.27 -12.57
CA GLU A 81 -19.94 5.14 -13.42
C GLU A 81 -18.73 4.57 -12.68
N GLY A 82 -18.68 4.78 -11.36
CA GLY A 82 -17.62 4.32 -10.49
C GLY A 82 -17.80 4.77 -9.05
N GLY A 83 -16.85 4.40 -8.19
CA GLY A 83 -16.82 4.80 -6.79
C GLY A 83 -15.86 3.97 -5.95
N VAL A 84 -15.60 4.42 -4.73
CA VAL A 84 -14.79 3.66 -3.77
C VAL A 84 -15.51 2.35 -3.46
N HIS A 85 -14.82 1.23 -3.74
CA HIS A 85 -15.34 -0.11 -3.52
C HIS A 85 -14.89 -0.67 -2.17
N HIS A 86 -13.59 -0.60 -1.86
CA HIS A 86 -13.06 -1.07 -0.59
C HIS A 86 -11.80 -0.31 -0.18
N ILE A 87 -11.42 -0.51 1.09
CA ILE A 87 -10.15 -0.06 1.64
C ILE A 87 -9.38 -1.30 2.07
N THR A 88 -8.13 -1.42 1.62
CA THR A 88 -7.24 -2.51 1.99
C THR A 88 -6.31 -2.10 3.10
N LEU A 89 -6.35 -2.87 4.18
CA LEU A 89 -5.50 -2.73 5.35
C LEU A 89 -4.47 -3.86 5.36
N GLN A 90 -3.18 -3.52 5.40
CA GLN A 90 -2.11 -4.52 5.51
C GLN A 90 -1.95 -4.99 6.95
N THR A 91 -1.86 -6.31 7.12
CA THR A 91 -1.46 -6.95 8.38
C THR A 91 -0.15 -7.73 8.21
N PRO A 92 0.71 -7.79 9.24
CA PRO A 92 1.90 -8.65 9.20
C PRO A 92 1.56 -10.14 9.43
N ASP A 93 0.36 -10.44 9.90
CA ASP A 93 -0.09 -11.80 10.25
C ASP A 93 -1.62 -11.89 10.17
N LEU A 94 -2.11 -12.45 9.06
CA LEU A 94 -3.54 -12.56 8.81
C LEU A 94 -4.23 -13.53 9.78
N ARG A 95 -3.55 -14.60 10.19
CA ARG A 95 -4.12 -15.57 11.14
C ARG A 95 -4.37 -14.92 12.50
N LYS A 96 -3.41 -14.13 12.95
CA LYS A 96 -3.56 -13.35 14.19
C LYS A 96 -4.67 -12.29 14.06
N ALA A 97 -4.81 -11.66 12.90
CA ALA A 97 -5.90 -10.73 12.64
C ALA A 97 -7.26 -11.42 12.71
N MET A 98 -7.39 -12.60 12.09
CA MET A 98 -8.60 -13.42 12.13
C MET A 98 -8.96 -13.83 13.56
N SER A 99 -8.02 -14.39 14.31
CA SER A 99 -8.26 -14.78 15.71
C SER A 99 -8.73 -13.61 16.57
N HIS A 100 -8.11 -12.44 16.37
CA HIS A 100 -8.52 -11.25 17.11
C HIS A 100 -9.94 -10.78 16.75
N LEU A 101 -10.31 -10.80 15.47
CA LEU A 101 -11.67 -10.49 15.03
C LEU A 101 -12.70 -11.45 15.64
N GLU A 102 -12.39 -12.74 15.68
CA GLU A 102 -13.24 -13.77 16.31
C GLU A 102 -13.41 -13.50 17.80
N GLU A 103 -12.33 -13.21 18.53
CA GLU A 103 -12.37 -12.84 19.95
C GLU A 103 -13.25 -11.59 20.22
N GLN A 104 -13.27 -10.65 19.28
CA GLN A 104 -14.08 -9.44 19.36
C GLN A 104 -15.51 -9.60 18.81
N GLY A 105 -15.85 -10.80 18.32
CA GLY A 105 -17.16 -11.07 17.72
C GLY A 105 -17.44 -10.32 16.42
N ILE A 106 -16.39 -9.94 15.67
CA ILE A 106 -16.50 -9.25 14.38
C ILE A 106 -16.50 -10.28 13.25
N PRO A 107 -17.62 -10.46 12.53
CA PRO A 107 -17.69 -11.40 11.42
C PRO A 107 -16.85 -10.95 10.24
N PHE A 108 -16.13 -11.88 9.63
CA PHE A 108 -15.40 -11.69 8.38
C PHE A 108 -15.72 -12.84 7.41
N PHE A 109 -15.33 -12.70 6.14
CA PHE A 109 -15.60 -13.67 5.08
C PHE A 109 -14.51 -13.64 4.00
N GLY A 110 -14.59 -14.55 3.03
CA GLY A 110 -13.80 -14.52 1.81
C GLY A 110 -12.31 -14.78 2.03
N TYR A 111 -11.96 -15.66 3.01
CA TYR A 111 -10.56 -16.08 3.14
C TYR A 111 -10.07 -16.64 1.81
N ASN A 112 -8.96 -16.12 1.35
CA ASN A 112 -8.28 -16.56 0.15
C ASN A 112 -6.77 -16.47 0.36
N GLU A 113 -6.04 -17.45 -0.21
CA GLU A 113 -4.58 -17.49 -0.23
C GLU A 113 -4.14 -17.80 -1.65
N TYR A 114 -3.39 -16.90 -2.25
CA TYR A 114 -2.88 -17.06 -3.59
C TYR A 114 -1.63 -17.95 -3.61
N PRO A 115 -1.38 -18.65 -4.73
CA PRO A 115 -0.23 -19.55 -4.84
C PRO A 115 1.09 -18.90 -4.44
N GLY A 116 1.91 -19.64 -3.68
CA GLY A 116 3.17 -19.12 -3.17
C GLY A 116 3.07 -18.17 -1.97
N GLY A 117 1.85 -17.95 -1.45
CA GLY A 117 1.63 -17.07 -0.29
C GLY A 117 1.88 -15.59 -0.57
N ILE A 118 1.92 -15.19 -1.84
CA ILE A 118 2.19 -13.82 -2.26
C ILE A 118 1.13 -12.83 -1.80
N TRP A 119 -0.09 -13.34 -1.53
CA TRP A 119 -1.21 -12.56 -1.03
C TRP A 119 -2.19 -13.47 -0.29
N LYS A 120 -2.60 -13.04 0.91
CA LYS A 120 -3.66 -13.67 1.70
C LYS A 120 -4.62 -12.59 2.16
N GLU A 121 -5.90 -12.88 2.19
CA GLU A 121 -6.91 -11.87 2.46
C GLU A 121 -8.14 -12.40 3.17
N ILE A 122 -8.85 -11.49 3.84
CA ILE A 122 -10.22 -11.62 4.33
C ILE A 122 -10.95 -10.30 4.13
N PHE A 123 -12.27 -10.33 4.25
CA PHE A 123 -13.10 -9.14 4.13
C PHE A 123 -14.03 -8.99 5.33
N ILE A 124 -14.22 -7.74 5.78
CA ILE A 124 -15.26 -7.37 6.74
C ILE A 124 -16.35 -6.66 5.97
N HIS A 125 -17.58 -7.21 6.06
CA HIS A 125 -18.72 -6.68 5.33
C HIS A 125 -19.06 -5.25 5.82
N PRO A 126 -19.53 -4.33 4.94
CA PRO A 126 -19.86 -2.93 5.29
C PRO A 126 -20.76 -2.77 6.50
N ARG A 127 -21.71 -3.70 6.73
CA ARG A 127 -22.58 -3.67 7.91
C ARG A 127 -21.87 -3.74 9.26
N HIS A 128 -20.66 -4.28 9.26
CA HIS A 128 -19.81 -4.45 10.45
C HIS A 128 -18.63 -3.49 10.47
N ALA A 129 -18.48 -2.63 9.45
CA ALA A 129 -17.39 -1.69 9.26
C ALA A 129 -17.88 -0.31 8.80
N PHE A 130 -18.94 0.19 9.43
CA PHE A 130 -19.46 1.56 9.26
C PHE A 130 -19.80 1.94 7.81
N GLY A 131 -20.24 0.98 7.00
CA GLY A 131 -20.62 1.20 5.60
C GLY A 131 -19.49 1.03 4.59
N VAL A 132 -18.29 0.64 5.02
CA VAL A 132 -17.12 0.43 4.16
C VAL A 132 -16.80 -1.06 4.05
N LEU A 133 -16.55 -1.57 2.86
CA LEU A 133 -15.96 -2.91 2.70
C LEU A 133 -14.47 -2.80 3.07
N ILE A 134 -14.05 -3.53 4.10
CA ILE A 134 -12.66 -3.58 4.53
C ILE A 134 -12.06 -4.90 4.08
N GLN A 135 -10.96 -4.83 3.33
CA GLN A 135 -10.08 -5.96 3.05
C GLN A 135 -8.91 -5.92 4.03
N ILE A 136 -8.58 -7.04 4.65
CA ILE A 136 -7.37 -7.19 5.45
C ILE A 136 -6.48 -8.18 4.71
N ALA A 137 -5.26 -7.77 4.38
CA ALA A 137 -4.35 -8.56 3.57
C ALA A 137 -2.95 -8.68 4.19
N GLU A 138 -2.38 -9.88 4.05
CA GLU A 138 -1.00 -10.21 4.39
C GLU A 138 -0.21 -10.44 3.10
N PHE A 139 0.86 -9.67 2.90
CA PHE A 139 1.71 -9.73 1.71
C PHE A 139 3.02 -8.97 1.94
N THR A 140 4.01 -9.20 1.06
CA THR A 140 5.24 -8.42 1.02
C THR A 140 5.03 -7.19 0.13
N ALA A 141 4.97 -6.01 0.74
CA ALA A 141 4.59 -4.77 0.03
C ALA A 141 5.50 -4.46 -1.18
N ALA A 142 6.79 -4.75 -1.08
CA ALA A 142 7.75 -4.51 -2.17
C ALA A 142 7.45 -5.32 -3.44
N ASP A 143 6.80 -6.50 -3.32
CA ASP A 143 6.49 -7.35 -4.47
C ASP A 143 5.41 -6.73 -5.39
N TRP A 144 4.66 -5.75 -4.88
CA TRP A 144 3.54 -5.10 -5.56
C TRP A 144 3.87 -3.69 -6.07
N LEU A 145 5.14 -3.28 -5.97
CA LEU A 145 5.61 -1.98 -6.44
C LEU A 145 6.27 -2.10 -7.81
N SER A 146 6.16 -1.04 -8.60
CA SER A 146 6.93 -0.91 -9.82
C SER A 146 8.43 -0.80 -9.51
N GLU A 147 9.29 -1.37 -10.36
CA GLU A 147 10.74 -1.39 -10.15
C GLU A 147 11.36 0.01 -10.00
N ASN A 148 10.79 1.00 -10.68
CA ASN A 148 11.28 2.39 -10.63
C ASN A 148 11.03 3.11 -9.30
N VAL A 149 10.26 2.53 -8.40
CA VAL A 149 10.01 3.07 -7.05
C VAL A 149 10.62 2.20 -5.95
N LYS A 150 11.38 1.15 -6.31
CA LYS A 150 12.10 0.29 -5.37
C LYS A 150 13.50 0.80 -5.13
N LEU A 151 13.98 0.68 -3.90
CA LEU A 151 15.42 0.79 -3.62
C LEU A 151 16.14 -0.47 -4.15
N PRO A 152 17.43 -0.36 -4.49
CA PRO A 152 18.25 -1.52 -4.79
C PRO A 152 18.16 -2.58 -3.68
N ALA A 153 18.26 -3.85 -4.05
CA ALA A 153 18.21 -4.96 -3.11
C ALA A 153 19.21 -4.75 -1.93
N GLU A 154 18.75 -5.10 -0.73
CA GLU A 154 19.51 -4.99 0.52
C GLU A 154 19.86 -3.55 0.97
N THR A 155 19.40 -2.51 0.26
CA THR A 155 19.58 -1.13 0.69
C THR A 155 18.33 -0.63 1.45
N ARG A 156 18.57 0.11 2.53
CA ARG A 156 17.52 0.74 3.33
C ARG A 156 17.41 2.24 3.07
N TRP A 157 18.42 2.81 2.43
CA TRP A 157 18.50 4.23 2.09
C TRP A 157 19.44 4.45 0.91
N HIS A 158 19.23 5.56 0.22
CA HIS A 158 20.07 6.04 -0.87
C HIS A 158 20.19 7.56 -0.79
N VAL A 159 21.34 8.10 -1.22
CA VAL A 159 21.57 9.55 -1.30
C VAL A 159 22.01 9.88 -2.71
N GLU A 160 21.28 10.76 -3.37
CA GLU A 160 21.61 11.27 -4.70
C GLU A 160 21.94 12.76 -4.62
N LYS A 161 23.06 13.16 -5.21
CA LYS A 161 23.47 14.56 -5.26
C LYS A 161 22.58 15.35 -6.22
N THR A 162 22.09 16.50 -5.77
CA THR A 162 21.38 17.49 -6.60
C THR A 162 22.24 18.77 -6.79
N GLU A 163 21.76 19.71 -7.59
CA GLU A 163 22.45 21.01 -7.77
C GLU A 163 22.54 21.82 -6.47
N THR A 164 21.54 21.76 -5.63
CA THR A 164 21.41 22.57 -4.40
C THR A 164 21.71 21.79 -3.11
N GLY A 165 21.86 20.46 -3.18
CA GLY A 165 22.04 19.62 -2.01
C GLY A 165 22.03 18.14 -2.35
N ALA A 166 21.09 17.37 -1.78
CA ALA A 166 20.87 15.96 -2.09
C ALA A 166 19.45 15.53 -1.83
N THR A 167 18.98 14.52 -2.57
CA THR A 167 17.78 13.76 -2.25
C THR A 167 18.16 12.55 -1.41
N PHE A 168 17.58 12.43 -0.24
CA PHE A 168 17.75 11.31 0.65
C PHE A 168 16.51 10.42 0.57
N THR A 169 16.67 9.17 0.12
CA THR A 169 15.59 8.21 -0.05
C THR A 169 15.71 7.09 0.96
N PHE A 170 14.63 6.77 1.66
CA PHE A 170 14.58 5.72 2.69
C PHE A 170 13.58 4.64 2.33
N SER A 171 13.83 3.40 2.79
CA SER A 171 12.80 2.36 2.83
C SER A 171 11.68 2.77 3.79
N HIS A 172 10.44 2.75 3.32
CA HIS A 172 9.29 2.93 4.18
C HIS A 172 8.96 1.63 4.93
N PRO A 173 8.68 1.66 6.25
CA PRO A 173 8.34 0.45 7.01
C PRO A 173 7.15 -0.34 6.47
N GLY A 174 6.20 0.34 5.82
CA GLY A 174 5.05 -0.27 5.15
C GLY A 174 5.32 -0.75 3.72
N GLY A 175 6.57 -0.69 3.25
CA GLY A 175 6.99 -0.98 1.88
C GLY A 175 7.10 0.28 1.02
N GLY A 176 7.97 0.22 0.01
CA GLY A 176 8.31 1.34 -0.86
C GLY A 176 9.35 2.29 -0.28
N THR A 177 9.40 3.52 -0.79
CA THR A 177 10.40 4.51 -0.41
C THR A 177 9.76 5.86 -0.06
N VAL A 178 10.44 6.61 0.80
CA VAL A 178 10.14 8.02 1.08
C VAL A 178 11.37 8.83 0.68
N ALA A 179 11.18 9.93 -0.04
CA ALA A 179 12.24 10.84 -0.44
C ALA A 179 12.16 12.15 0.36
N LEU A 180 13.32 12.69 0.71
CA LEU A 180 13.48 13.98 1.35
C LEU A 180 14.58 14.75 0.63
N ASP A 181 14.23 15.89 0.07
CA ASP A 181 15.17 16.81 -0.53
C ASP A 181 15.76 17.72 0.55
N LEU A 182 17.09 17.74 0.65
CA LEU A 182 17.83 18.53 1.61
C LEU A 182 18.77 19.48 0.88
N ASN A 183 18.74 20.76 1.23
CA ASN A 183 19.78 21.70 0.82
C ASN A 183 21.06 21.48 1.62
N ARG A 184 22.14 22.20 1.26
CA ARG A 184 23.48 22.03 1.91
C ARG A 184 23.46 22.30 3.41
N THR A 185 22.66 23.27 3.87
CA THR A 185 22.54 23.60 5.29
C THR A 185 21.83 22.49 6.05
N GLU A 186 20.74 21.98 5.52
CA GLU A 186 19.98 20.87 6.11
C GLU A 186 20.80 19.57 6.12
N LEU A 187 21.59 19.32 5.08
CA LEU A 187 22.54 18.18 5.06
C LEU A 187 23.57 18.29 6.18
N GLN A 188 24.13 19.48 6.41
CA GLN A 188 25.08 19.68 7.50
C GLN A 188 24.40 19.45 8.85
N GLN A 189 23.20 19.98 9.06
CA GLN A 189 22.45 19.76 10.29
C GLN A 189 22.12 18.29 10.54
N LEU A 190 21.77 17.54 9.48
CA LEU A 190 21.57 16.10 9.58
C LEU A 190 22.85 15.36 9.98
N MET A 191 24.00 15.71 9.35
CA MET A 191 25.28 15.12 9.68
C MET A 191 25.67 15.39 11.13
N ASP A 192 25.52 16.63 11.60
CA ASP A 192 25.82 17.00 12.99
C ASP A 192 24.95 16.21 13.96
N SER A 193 23.65 16.09 13.68
CA SER A 193 22.72 15.30 14.51
C SER A 193 23.07 13.81 14.54
N LEU A 194 23.51 13.23 13.43
CA LEU A 194 23.98 11.83 13.38
C LEU A 194 25.30 11.63 14.14
N HIS A 195 26.22 12.58 14.06
CA HIS A 195 27.47 12.57 14.83
C HIS A 195 27.20 12.59 16.34
N ASP A 196 26.26 13.45 16.80
CA ASP A 196 25.89 13.54 18.20
C ASP A 196 25.32 12.21 18.73
N VAL A 197 24.50 11.52 17.95
CA VAL A 197 23.95 10.20 18.32
C VAL A 197 25.08 9.17 18.43
N ILE A 198 26.01 9.12 17.47
CA ILE A 198 27.13 8.18 17.49
C ILE A 198 28.09 8.48 18.67
N ALA A 199 28.32 9.75 18.96
CA ALA A 199 29.19 10.16 20.05
C ALA A 199 28.59 9.87 21.44
N SER A 200 27.26 9.93 21.58
CA SER A 200 26.55 9.65 22.84
C SER A 200 26.56 8.18 23.24
N ASP A 201 26.77 7.27 22.31
CA ASP A 201 26.85 5.82 22.55
C ASP A 201 28.27 5.32 22.83
N ALA A 202 29.30 6.20 22.88
CA ALA A 202 30.65 5.82 23.30
C ALA A 202 30.63 5.54 24.82
N PRO A 203 30.95 4.31 25.30
CA PRO A 203 31.07 4.04 26.73
C PRO A 203 32.14 4.94 27.31
N ASP A 204 31.81 5.56 28.44
CA ASP A 204 32.79 6.30 29.25
C ASP A 204 34.04 5.40 29.47
N ALA A 205 35.19 5.83 28.96
CA ALA A 205 36.45 5.11 29.02
C ALA A 205 37.10 5.17 30.41
#